data_fce65f1c90d5395b3f8c10de0427dde2
#
_entry.id   fce65f1c90d5395b3f8c10de0427dde2
#
_cell.length_a   1.000
_cell.length_b   1.000
_cell.length_c   1.000
_cell.angle_alpha   90.00
_cell.angle_beta   90.00
_cell.angle_gamma   90.00
#
_symmetry.space_group_name_H-M   'P 1'
#
loop_
_entity.id
_entity.type
_entity.pdbx_description
1 polymer ?
#
loop_
_entity_poly.entity_id
_entity_poly.type
_entity_poly.pdbx_seq_one_letter_code
_entity_poly.pdbx_strand_id
1 'polypeptide(L)'
;MNDDDKIPPQDQDPVSSRSVGGLAVAVAAALGIAAGVGVFTFGYADGASYLVDSPDACANCHVMQGHFDSWAKSSHKDVATCNDCHLKHDFVGKWLTKADNGMFHALAFTTGNYPRPIQIKARNRAVTQEACLYCHQEHVNNLLPVEAGGEMLTCAKCHGDVGHAQRSSGLTQRP
;
A
#
# COMPACT_ATOMS: atom_id res chain seq x y z
N MET A 1 -64.40 53.25 17.62
CA MET A 1 -63.67 52.94 18.86
C MET A 1 -63.34 51.49 18.76
N ASN A 2 -62.19 51.19 18.34
CA ASN A 2 -61.73 49.84 17.99
C ASN A 2 -60.66 49.44 18.98
N ASP A 3 -60.96 48.41 19.73
CA ASP A 3 -60.03 47.80 20.67
C ASP A 3 -59.11 46.87 19.92
N ASP A 4 -57.88 47.18 19.99
CA ASP A 4 -56.69 46.33 20.24
C ASP A 4 -56.59 44.94 19.63
N ASP A 5 -56.04 44.95 18.44
CA ASP A 5 -55.33 43.77 17.90
C ASP A 5 -53.94 43.71 18.59
N LYS A 6 -53.87 43.17 19.81
CA LYS A 6 -52.62 42.78 20.45
C LYS A 6 -52.23 41.39 20.00
N ILE A 7 -51.34 41.32 19.00
CA ILE A 7 -50.64 40.07 18.66
C ILE A 7 -49.76 39.71 19.88
N PRO A 8 -49.94 38.48 20.43
CA PRO A 8 -49.08 38.01 21.52
C PRO A 8 -47.62 37.84 21.02
N PRO A 9 -46.63 38.11 21.86
CA PRO A 9 -45.24 37.88 21.50
C PRO A 9 -45.02 36.41 21.21
N GLN A 10 -44.52 36.09 20.04
CA GLN A 10 -44.06 34.74 19.70
C GLN A 10 -42.87 34.39 20.58
N ASP A 11 -43.11 33.46 21.49
CA ASP A 11 -42.06 32.81 22.28
C ASP A 11 -41.11 32.10 21.35
N GLN A 12 -39.96 32.71 21.05
CA GLN A 12 -38.93 32.10 20.25
C GLN A 12 -38.17 31.09 21.15
N ASP A 13 -38.54 29.86 21.05
CA ASP A 13 -37.90 28.76 21.77
C ASP A 13 -36.37 28.78 21.61
N PRO A 14 -35.58 28.92 22.68
CA PRO A 14 -34.09 28.91 22.60
C PRO A 14 -33.46 27.52 22.42
N VAL A 15 -34.27 26.52 22.07
CA VAL A 15 -33.87 25.11 22.05
C VAL A 15 -32.98 24.78 20.85
N SER A 16 -33.05 25.53 19.75
CA SER A 16 -32.34 25.22 18.49
C SER A 16 -30.85 25.53 18.52
N SER A 17 -30.39 26.58 19.18
CA SER A 17 -28.99 27.00 19.12
C SER A 17 -28.02 26.17 20.00
N ARG A 18 -28.53 25.60 21.10
CA ARG A 18 -27.73 24.79 22.02
C ARG A 18 -27.40 23.40 21.46
N SER A 19 -28.35 22.79 20.73
CA SER A 19 -28.14 21.47 20.12
C SER A 19 -27.13 21.52 18.97
N VAL A 20 -27.19 22.57 18.14
CA VAL A 20 -26.25 22.78 17.03
C VAL A 20 -24.83 23.02 17.55
N GLY A 21 -24.68 23.81 18.62
CA GLY A 21 -23.37 24.05 19.25
C GLY A 21 -22.76 22.76 19.85
N GLY A 22 -23.58 21.97 20.54
CA GLY A 22 -23.14 20.68 21.09
C GLY A 22 -22.70 19.68 20.03
N LEU A 23 -23.45 19.58 18.93
CA LEU A 23 -23.09 18.71 17.80
C LEU A 23 -21.78 19.17 17.13
N ALA A 24 -21.63 20.47 16.90
CA ALA A 24 -20.42 21.03 16.30
C ALA A 24 -19.16 20.74 17.16
N VAL A 25 -19.26 20.87 18.47
CA VAL A 25 -18.17 20.53 19.41
C VAL A 25 -17.86 19.05 19.38
N ALA A 26 -18.89 18.18 19.37
CA ALA A 26 -18.70 16.72 19.30
C ALA A 26 -18.03 16.30 17.99
N VAL A 27 -18.44 16.86 16.86
CA VAL A 27 -17.84 16.61 15.54
C VAL A 27 -16.40 17.10 15.52
N ALA A 28 -16.12 18.32 16.01
CA ALA A 28 -14.75 18.84 16.07
C ALA A 28 -13.84 17.99 16.96
N ALA A 29 -14.35 17.53 18.11
CA ALA A 29 -13.61 16.62 18.98
C ALA A 29 -13.33 15.26 18.31
N ALA A 30 -14.33 14.68 17.65
CA ALA A 30 -14.16 13.42 16.91
C ALA A 30 -13.13 13.54 15.79
N LEU A 31 -13.18 14.62 15.00
CA LEU A 31 -12.21 14.89 13.94
C LEU A 31 -10.80 15.14 14.52
N GLY A 32 -10.68 15.87 15.63
CA GLY A 32 -9.42 16.11 16.32
C GLY A 32 -8.79 14.82 16.85
N ILE A 33 -9.59 13.94 17.45
CA ILE A 33 -9.15 12.61 17.91
C ILE A 33 -8.72 11.77 16.71
N ALA A 34 -9.52 11.69 15.66
CA ALA A 34 -9.20 10.92 14.46
C ALA A 34 -7.91 11.41 13.80
N ALA A 35 -7.73 12.72 13.67
CA ALA A 35 -6.50 13.31 13.13
C ALA A 35 -5.29 13.01 14.05
N GLY A 36 -5.44 13.20 15.37
CA GLY A 36 -4.38 12.91 16.33
C GLY A 36 -3.94 11.45 16.33
N VAL A 37 -4.89 10.53 16.34
CA VAL A 37 -4.64 9.09 16.24
C VAL A 37 -3.98 8.74 14.90
N GLY A 38 -4.47 9.35 13.79
CA GLY A 38 -3.90 9.15 12.45
C GLY A 38 -2.43 9.58 12.38
N VAL A 39 -2.11 10.78 12.84
CA VAL A 39 -0.74 11.31 12.87
C VAL A 39 0.16 10.47 13.77
N PHE A 40 -0.32 10.13 14.96
CA PHE A 40 0.41 9.27 15.88
C PHE A 40 0.71 7.90 15.27
N THR A 41 -0.32 7.24 14.71
CA THR A 41 -0.16 5.92 14.08
C THR A 41 0.79 5.97 12.89
N PHE A 42 0.66 7.01 12.04
CA PHE A 42 1.56 7.20 10.91
C PHE A 42 3.02 7.36 11.35
N GLY A 43 3.28 8.19 12.37
CA GLY A 43 4.62 8.37 12.92
C GLY A 43 5.14 7.12 13.62
N TYR A 44 4.33 6.48 14.45
CA TYR A 44 4.72 5.29 15.20
C TYR A 44 5.01 4.08 14.29
N ALA A 45 4.24 3.90 13.22
CA ALA A 45 4.42 2.82 12.26
C ALA A 45 5.47 3.15 11.17
N ASP A 46 6.19 4.27 11.31
CA ASP A 46 7.14 4.76 10.30
C ASP A 46 6.53 4.81 8.88
N GLY A 47 5.33 5.39 8.78
CA GLY A 47 4.58 5.49 7.54
C GLY A 47 5.33 6.23 6.42
N ALA A 48 6.30 7.09 6.77
CA ALA A 48 7.18 7.75 5.83
C ALA A 48 8.05 6.79 5.01
N SER A 49 8.27 5.55 5.49
CA SER A 49 8.97 4.49 4.77
C SER A 49 8.39 4.22 3.38
N TYR A 50 7.07 4.41 3.20
CA TYR A 50 6.43 4.27 1.89
C TYR A 50 6.79 5.38 0.89
N LEU A 51 7.34 6.50 1.34
CA LEU A 51 7.70 7.64 0.49
C LEU A 51 9.10 7.50 -0.11
N VAL A 52 9.95 6.64 0.46
CA VAL A 52 11.33 6.43 0.00
C VAL A 52 11.47 5.12 -0.78
N ASP A 53 12.60 4.97 -1.49
CA ASP A 53 12.91 3.80 -2.32
C ASP A 53 14.01 2.92 -1.71
N SER A 54 14.50 3.26 -0.51
CA SER A 54 15.50 2.47 0.19
C SER A 54 14.98 1.07 0.53
N PRO A 55 15.75 0.00 0.30
CA PRO A 55 15.40 -1.35 0.71
C PRO A 55 15.17 -1.49 2.22
N ASP A 56 15.89 -0.72 3.04
CA ASP A 56 15.73 -0.70 4.50
C ASP A 56 14.33 -0.27 4.92
N ALA A 57 13.72 0.65 4.17
CA ALA A 57 12.34 1.08 4.42
C ALA A 57 11.32 -0.07 4.28
N CYS A 58 11.58 -1.04 3.41
CA CYS A 58 10.76 -2.25 3.30
C CYS A 58 11.01 -3.20 4.48
N ALA A 59 12.25 -3.28 4.98
CA ALA A 59 12.64 -4.11 6.11
C ALA A 59 12.21 -3.54 7.48
N ASN A 60 11.71 -2.29 7.53
CA ASN A 60 11.08 -1.72 8.73
C ASN A 60 9.95 -2.62 9.28
N CYS A 61 9.23 -3.32 8.42
CA CYS A 61 8.33 -4.38 8.85
C CYS A 61 9.12 -5.67 9.07
N HIS A 62 9.24 -6.14 10.32
CA HIS A 62 10.02 -7.33 10.68
C HIS A 62 9.69 -8.59 9.87
N VAL A 63 8.46 -8.72 9.38
CA VAL A 63 8.02 -9.83 8.53
C VAL A 63 8.73 -9.84 7.17
N MET A 64 9.26 -8.70 6.73
CA MET A 64 10.02 -8.54 5.48
C MET A 64 11.51 -8.83 5.64
N GLN A 65 12.01 -8.98 6.86
CA GLN A 65 13.44 -9.17 7.12
C GLN A 65 14.04 -10.34 6.33
N GLY A 66 13.36 -11.47 6.29
CA GLY A 66 13.85 -12.63 5.53
C GLY A 66 13.90 -12.42 4.01
N HIS A 67 13.05 -11.54 3.46
CA HIS A 67 13.11 -11.14 2.05
C HIS A 67 14.26 -10.17 1.82
N PHE A 68 14.48 -9.23 2.72
CA PHE A 68 15.60 -8.29 2.70
C PHE A 68 16.95 -9.03 2.78
N ASP A 69 17.13 -9.93 3.75
CA ASP A 69 18.36 -10.71 3.92
C ASP A 69 18.67 -11.58 2.70
N SER A 70 17.62 -12.10 2.04
CA SER A 70 17.76 -12.88 0.83
C SER A 70 18.12 -11.99 -0.38
N TRP A 71 17.47 -10.81 -0.50
CA TRP A 71 17.81 -9.83 -1.53
C TRP A 71 19.25 -9.34 -1.41
N ALA A 72 19.72 -9.06 -0.18
CA ALA A 72 21.08 -8.61 0.07
C ALA A 72 22.16 -9.63 -0.37
N LYS A 73 21.77 -10.87 -0.63
CA LYS A 73 22.62 -11.95 -1.15
C LYS A 73 22.34 -12.30 -2.61
N SER A 74 21.36 -11.61 -3.23
CA SER A 74 20.92 -11.92 -4.58
C SER A 74 21.85 -11.31 -5.64
N SER A 75 21.70 -11.78 -6.88
CA SER A 75 22.39 -11.23 -8.04
C SER A 75 21.98 -9.80 -8.39
N HIS A 76 20.84 -9.33 -7.89
CA HIS A 76 20.27 -8.02 -8.21
C HIS A 76 20.51 -6.94 -7.13
N LYS A 77 21.16 -7.28 -6.02
CA LYS A 77 21.35 -6.35 -4.90
C LYS A 77 22.06 -5.03 -5.26
N ASP A 78 22.99 -5.08 -6.21
CA ASP A 78 23.83 -3.93 -6.59
C ASP A 78 23.24 -3.13 -7.76
N VAL A 79 22.16 -3.61 -8.39
CA VAL A 79 21.58 -3.03 -9.60
C VAL A 79 20.08 -2.73 -9.49
N ALA A 80 19.39 -3.30 -8.53
CA ALA A 80 17.95 -3.12 -8.33
C ALA A 80 17.56 -3.18 -6.86
N THR A 81 16.72 -2.26 -6.45
CA THR A 81 16.08 -2.23 -5.11
C THR A 81 14.79 -3.03 -5.11
N CYS A 82 14.15 -3.15 -3.95
CA CYS A 82 12.83 -3.77 -3.84
C CYS A 82 11.80 -3.06 -4.75
N ASN A 83 11.87 -1.72 -4.82
CA ASN A 83 10.94 -0.93 -5.58
C ASN A 83 11.11 -1.08 -7.10
N ASP A 84 12.33 -1.34 -7.57
CA ASP A 84 12.58 -1.55 -9.00
C ASP A 84 11.94 -2.82 -9.53
N CYS A 85 11.68 -3.81 -8.67
CA CYS A 85 10.98 -5.05 -9.02
C CYS A 85 9.48 -5.02 -8.69
N HIS A 86 9.08 -4.25 -7.67
CA HIS A 86 7.71 -4.32 -7.11
C HIS A 86 6.84 -3.11 -7.43
N LEU A 87 7.37 -2.10 -8.13
CA LEU A 87 6.62 -0.92 -8.57
C LEU A 87 6.72 -0.75 -10.08
N LYS A 88 5.76 0.00 -10.64
CA LYS A 88 5.85 0.46 -12.02
C LYS A 88 6.95 1.50 -12.17
N HIS A 89 7.61 1.52 -13.33
CA HIS A 89 8.71 2.44 -13.62
C HIS A 89 8.25 3.82 -14.10
N ASP A 90 6.97 3.98 -14.47
CA ASP A 90 6.39 5.29 -14.75
C ASP A 90 5.99 6.02 -13.47
N PHE A 91 6.06 7.36 -13.48
CA PHE A 91 5.81 8.18 -12.29
C PHE A 91 4.43 7.96 -11.69
N VAL A 92 3.37 7.97 -12.50
CA VAL A 92 2.01 7.83 -12.02
C VAL A 92 1.76 6.41 -11.50
N GLY A 93 2.15 5.41 -12.26
CA GLY A 93 2.01 4.00 -11.89
C GLY A 93 2.79 3.64 -10.64
N LYS A 94 4.00 4.21 -10.46
CA LYS A 94 4.80 4.05 -9.23
C LYS A 94 4.01 4.48 -8.00
N TRP A 95 3.49 5.71 -7.99
CA TRP A 95 2.78 6.25 -6.83
C TRP A 95 1.42 5.60 -6.59
N LEU A 96 0.70 5.25 -7.65
CA LEU A 96 -0.54 4.48 -7.52
C LEU A 96 -0.27 3.09 -6.93
N THR A 97 0.78 2.41 -7.39
CA THR A 97 1.16 1.09 -6.84
C THR A 97 1.60 1.20 -5.38
N LYS A 98 2.36 2.26 -5.01
CA LYS A 98 2.73 2.52 -3.61
C LYS A 98 1.51 2.77 -2.73
N ALA A 99 0.59 3.62 -3.16
CA ALA A 99 -0.62 3.95 -2.40
C ALA A 99 -1.51 2.71 -2.19
N ASP A 100 -1.72 1.95 -3.26
CA ASP A 100 -2.50 0.72 -3.22
C ASP A 100 -1.87 -0.33 -2.29
N ASN A 101 -0.57 -0.59 -2.44
CA ASN A 101 0.14 -1.53 -1.58
C ASN A 101 0.16 -1.05 -0.13
N GLY A 102 0.42 0.23 0.13
CA GLY A 102 0.41 0.80 1.48
C GLY A 102 -0.94 0.62 2.17
N MET A 103 -2.04 0.96 1.49
CA MET A 103 -3.39 0.78 2.01
C MET A 103 -3.68 -0.68 2.35
N PHE A 104 -3.44 -1.60 1.41
CA PHE A 104 -3.77 -3.00 1.61
C PHE A 104 -2.82 -3.72 2.56
N HIS A 105 -1.55 -3.32 2.65
CA HIS A 105 -0.64 -3.84 3.68
C HIS A 105 -1.09 -3.39 5.07
N ALA A 106 -1.37 -2.09 5.25
CA ALA A 106 -1.88 -1.57 6.52
C ALA A 106 -3.15 -2.32 6.97
N LEU A 107 -4.13 -2.47 6.05
CA LEU A 107 -5.37 -3.19 6.35
C LEU A 107 -5.12 -4.66 6.69
N ALA A 108 -4.30 -5.36 5.90
CA ALA A 108 -4.03 -6.78 6.10
C ALA A 108 -3.33 -7.05 7.43
N PHE A 109 -2.34 -6.24 7.80
CA PHE A 109 -1.62 -6.38 9.07
C PHE A 109 -2.47 -5.96 10.28
N THR A 110 -3.28 -4.91 10.15
CA THR A 110 -4.20 -4.49 11.22
C THR A 110 -5.25 -5.54 11.51
N THR A 111 -5.78 -6.19 10.47
CA THR A 111 -6.84 -7.21 10.61
C THR A 111 -6.29 -8.63 10.79
N GLY A 112 -4.98 -8.85 10.59
CA GLY A 112 -4.37 -10.17 10.59
C GLY A 112 -4.76 -11.06 9.38
N ASN A 113 -5.43 -10.49 8.39
CA ASN A 113 -5.94 -11.23 7.23
C ASN A 113 -4.93 -11.26 6.08
N TYR A 114 -3.90 -12.07 6.23
CA TYR A 114 -2.92 -12.34 5.16
C TYR A 114 -2.42 -13.78 5.23
N PRO A 115 -2.06 -14.38 4.07
CA PRO A 115 -1.55 -15.76 4.02
C PRO A 115 -0.17 -15.86 4.69
N ARG A 116 0.08 -17.00 5.33
CA ARG A 116 1.40 -17.35 5.88
C ARG A 116 1.88 -18.65 5.22
N PRO A 117 2.97 -18.61 4.45
CA PRO A 117 3.86 -17.47 4.15
C PRO A 117 3.17 -16.39 3.31
N ILE A 118 3.70 -15.15 3.38
CA ILE A 118 3.21 -14.02 2.57
C ILE A 118 3.35 -14.36 1.10
N GLN A 119 2.29 -14.08 0.32
CA GLN A 119 2.23 -14.34 -1.11
C GLN A 119 1.93 -13.06 -1.87
N ILE A 120 2.57 -12.93 -3.03
CA ILE A 120 2.32 -11.82 -3.95
C ILE A 120 0.92 -11.93 -4.56
N LYS A 121 0.19 -10.82 -4.60
CA LYS A 121 -1.12 -10.74 -5.28
C LYS A 121 -0.95 -10.79 -6.80
N ALA A 122 -1.95 -11.29 -7.52
CA ALA A 122 -1.92 -11.42 -8.98
C ALA A 122 -1.57 -10.09 -9.68
N ARG A 123 -2.18 -8.97 -9.26
CA ARG A 123 -1.87 -7.64 -9.82
C ARG A 123 -0.41 -7.22 -9.61
N ASN A 124 0.18 -7.50 -8.43
CA ASN A 124 1.56 -7.16 -8.15
C ASN A 124 2.53 -8.09 -8.90
N ARG A 125 2.10 -9.33 -9.19
CA ARG A 125 2.86 -10.23 -10.08
C ARG A 125 2.96 -9.68 -11.49
N ALA A 126 1.89 -9.07 -12.02
CA ALA A 126 1.93 -8.40 -13.32
C ALA A 126 2.90 -7.20 -13.30
N VAL A 127 2.89 -6.39 -12.23
CA VAL A 127 3.86 -5.29 -12.06
C VAL A 127 5.29 -5.81 -12.05
N THR A 128 5.56 -6.91 -11.32
CA THR A 128 6.91 -7.52 -11.29
C THR A 128 7.33 -8.03 -12.67
N GLN A 129 6.40 -8.62 -13.44
CA GLN A 129 6.67 -9.06 -14.80
C GLN A 129 7.03 -7.88 -15.72
N GLU A 130 6.28 -6.78 -15.65
CA GLU A 130 6.57 -5.54 -16.38
C GLU A 130 7.96 -4.97 -15.98
N ALA A 131 8.29 -5.00 -14.70
CA ALA A 131 9.58 -4.54 -14.18
C ALA A 131 10.77 -5.38 -14.70
N CYS A 132 10.62 -6.70 -14.77
CA CYS A 132 11.63 -7.56 -15.41
C CYS A 132 11.87 -7.17 -16.86
N LEU A 133 10.81 -6.95 -17.62
CA LEU A 133 10.88 -6.57 -19.02
C LEU A 133 11.45 -5.17 -19.21
N TYR A 134 11.21 -4.24 -18.29
CA TYR A 134 11.74 -2.89 -18.36
C TYR A 134 13.27 -2.89 -18.50
N CYS A 135 13.97 -3.75 -17.76
CA CYS A 135 15.42 -3.87 -17.83
C CYS A 135 15.91 -4.93 -18.82
N HIS A 136 15.15 -6.00 -19.05
CA HIS A 136 15.59 -7.18 -19.80
C HIS A 136 14.93 -7.35 -21.17
N GLN A 137 14.08 -6.42 -21.62
CA GLN A 137 13.30 -6.54 -22.87
C GLN A 137 14.16 -6.86 -24.08
N GLU A 138 15.27 -6.15 -24.24
CA GLU A 138 16.16 -6.33 -25.39
C GLU A 138 16.76 -7.75 -25.42
N HIS A 139 17.16 -8.27 -24.26
CA HIS A 139 17.68 -9.63 -24.11
C HIS A 139 16.61 -10.69 -24.42
N VAL A 140 15.41 -10.49 -23.88
CA VAL A 140 14.28 -11.41 -24.07
C VAL A 140 13.85 -11.47 -25.53
N ASN A 141 13.77 -10.34 -26.22
CA ASN A 141 13.41 -10.26 -27.64
C ASN A 141 14.40 -11.00 -28.54
N ASN A 142 15.68 -11.03 -28.16
CA ASN A 142 16.72 -11.73 -28.93
C ASN A 142 16.72 -13.24 -28.69
N LEU A 143 16.30 -13.70 -27.50
CA LEU A 143 16.32 -15.10 -27.10
C LEU A 143 15.00 -15.83 -27.35
N LEU A 144 13.91 -15.12 -27.18
CA LEU A 144 12.54 -15.65 -27.31
C LEU A 144 11.76 -14.72 -28.25
N PRO A 145 11.85 -14.89 -29.58
CA PRO A 145 10.98 -14.16 -30.47
C PRO A 145 9.53 -14.48 -30.10
N VAL A 146 8.84 -13.49 -29.55
CA VAL A 146 7.44 -13.65 -29.20
C VAL A 146 6.66 -13.72 -30.51
N GLU A 147 6.27 -14.92 -30.91
CA GLU A 147 5.29 -15.07 -31.98
C GLU A 147 4.01 -14.34 -31.56
N ALA A 148 3.47 -13.52 -32.44
CA ALA A 148 2.31 -12.69 -32.18
C ALA A 148 1.14 -13.59 -31.71
N GLY A 149 0.78 -13.51 -30.42
CA GLY A 149 -0.33 -14.24 -29.81
C GLY A 149 0.04 -15.32 -28.79
N GLY A 150 1.32 -15.56 -28.55
CA GLY A 150 1.77 -16.45 -27.48
C GLY A 150 1.71 -15.79 -26.09
N GLU A 151 1.05 -16.44 -25.12
CA GLU A 151 1.08 -15.99 -23.73
C GLU A 151 2.51 -16.16 -23.18
N MET A 152 3.21 -15.05 -22.92
CA MET A 152 4.57 -15.10 -22.40
C MET A 152 4.58 -15.71 -21.01
N LEU A 153 5.38 -16.74 -20.81
CA LEU A 153 5.59 -17.34 -19.50
C LEU A 153 6.12 -16.27 -18.53
N THR A 154 5.59 -16.25 -17.31
CA THR A 154 6.08 -15.30 -16.31
C THR A 154 7.52 -15.61 -15.94
N CYS A 155 8.40 -14.61 -16.01
CA CYS A 155 9.84 -14.76 -15.73
C CYS A 155 10.09 -15.40 -14.37
N ALA A 156 9.31 -15.01 -13.37
CA ALA A 156 9.39 -15.55 -12.02
C ALA A 156 9.08 -17.03 -11.88
N LYS A 157 8.53 -17.71 -12.90
CA LYS A 157 8.36 -19.20 -12.85
C LYS A 157 9.70 -19.93 -12.90
N CYS A 158 10.64 -19.41 -13.67
CA CYS A 158 11.98 -20.00 -13.82
C CYS A 158 13.04 -19.23 -13.03
N HIS A 159 12.85 -17.93 -12.85
CA HIS A 159 13.79 -17.00 -12.22
C HIS A 159 13.26 -16.45 -10.89
N GLY A 160 12.55 -17.26 -10.11
CA GLY A 160 11.85 -16.81 -8.92
C GLY A 160 12.72 -16.41 -7.73
N ASP A 161 13.99 -16.75 -7.75
CA ASP A 161 14.97 -16.52 -6.67
C ASP A 161 16.00 -15.43 -6.98
N VAL A 162 15.90 -14.76 -8.13
CA VAL A 162 16.86 -13.73 -8.55
C VAL A 162 16.88 -12.48 -7.67
N GLY A 163 15.75 -12.14 -7.09
CA GLY A 163 15.62 -11.01 -6.15
C GLY A 163 15.69 -11.46 -4.69
N HIS A 164 14.93 -12.47 -4.35
CA HIS A 164 14.93 -13.07 -3.01
C HIS A 164 14.33 -14.49 -3.08
N ALA A 165 14.73 -15.36 -2.16
CA ALA A 165 14.25 -16.74 -2.13
C ALA A 165 12.72 -16.81 -2.03
N GLN A 166 12.11 -17.60 -2.89
CA GLN A 166 10.67 -17.90 -2.79
C GLN A 166 10.45 -18.95 -1.67
N ARG A 167 9.83 -18.51 -0.58
CA ARG A 167 9.47 -19.43 0.52
C ARG A 167 8.31 -20.38 0.19
N SER A 168 7.68 -20.26 -0.97
CA SER A 168 6.44 -20.96 -1.32
C SER A 168 6.62 -22.20 -2.19
N SER A 169 7.80 -22.49 -2.70
CA SER A 169 8.05 -23.79 -3.30
C SER A 169 8.38 -24.76 -2.19
N GLY A 170 7.48 -25.69 -1.87
CA GLY A 170 7.71 -26.77 -0.90
C GLY A 170 8.89 -27.70 -1.22
N LEU A 171 9.78 -27.26 -2.12
CA LEU A 171 11.00 -27.92 -2.54
C LEU A 171 12.25 -27.41 -1.81
N THR A 172 12.15 -26.35 -0.98
CA THR A 172 13.29 -25.77 -0.25
C THR A 172 13.30 -26.06 1.25
N GLN A 173 12.50 -26.98 1.74
CA GLN A 173 12.77 -27.59 3.03
C GLN A 173 13.82 -28.70 2.82
N ARG A 174 15.08 -28.31 2.69
CA ARG A 174 16.17 -29.20 3.04
C ARG A 174 16.41 -29.09 4.54
N PRO A 175 16.62 -30.23 5.22
CA PRO A 175 16.89 -30.30 6.65
C PRO A 175 18.15 -29.54 7.02
#